data_346a0222ea72784d4dce4b194618299b
#
_entry.id   346a0222ea72784d4dce4b194618299b
#
_cell.length_a   1.000
_cell.length_b   1.000
_cell.length_c   1.000
_cell.angle_alpha   90.00
_cell.angle_beta   90.00
_cell.angle_gamma   90.00
#
_symmetry.space_group_name_H-M   'P 1'
#
loop_
_entity.id
_entity.type
_entity.pdbx_description
1 polymer ?
#
loop_
_entity_poly.entity_id
_entity_poly.type
_entity_poly.pdbx_seq_one_letter_code
_entity_poly.pdbx_strand_id
1 'polypeptide(L)'
;MGTCAGLIMMSKSIKGEKKVIPLEILDIKVDRNAYGRQIMSSKEPISFKLRNQKIEINATLIRAPKIISINDSVNVLAKIDNSPAVVMQGRHLGLSFHPELDGVTIFHEILFDSSCKFHWTNLNKLNAA
;
A
#
# COMPACT_ATOMS: atom_id res chain seq x y z
N MET A 1 2.91 2.64 -8.96
CA MET A 1 2.99 1.82 -7.74
C MET A 1 4.24 2.18 -6.96
N GLY A 2 4.13 2.30 -5.65
CA GLY A 2 5.26 2.50 -4.75
C GLY A 2 5.24 1.50 -3.62
N THR A 3 6.36 0.80 -3.41
CA THR A 3 6.55 -0.17 -2.33
C THR A 3 7.57 0.36 -1.34
N CYS A 4 7.35 0.19 -0.04
CA CYS A 4 8.24 0.61 1.03
C CYS A 4 8.72 2.08 0.89
N ALA A 5 9.96 2.33 0.47
CA ALA A 5 10.48 3.67 0.21
C ALA A 5 9.66 4.41 -0.88
N GLY A 6 9.17 3.68 -1.88
CA GLY A 6 8.28 4.23 -2.91
C GLY A 6 6.96 4.75 -2.32
N LEU A 7 6.38 4.05 -1.35
CA LEU A 7 5.20 4.52 -0.62
C LEU A 7 5.49 5.83 0.12
N ILE A 8 6.65 5.92 0.78
CA ILE A 8 7.09 7.14 1.48
C ILE A 8 7.16 8.31 0.49
N MET A 9 7.77 8.10 -0.67
CA MET A 9 7.90 9.13 -1.69
C MET A 9 6.55 9.54 -2.32
N MET A 10 5.60 8.62 -2.43
CA MET A 10 4.26 8.91 -2.96
C MET A 10 3.35 9.61 -1.95
N SER A 11 3.68 9.61 -0.67
CA SER A 11 2.85 10.20 0.38
C SER A 11 2.73 11.72 0.24
N LYS A 12 1.71 12.28 0.88
CA LYS A 12 1.54 13.74 1.00
C LYS A 12 2.45 14.32 2.05
N SER A 13 2.67 13.59 3.15
CA SER A 13 3.53 14.04 4.23
C SER A 13 4.19 12.87 4.96
N ILE A 14 5.34 13.15 5.56
CA ILE A 14 6.16 12.21 6.32
C ILE A 14 6.31 12.76 7.73
N LYS A 15 5.92 11.97 8.75
CA LYS A 15 6.00 12.39 10.14
C LYS A 15 7.44 12.73 10.52
N GLY A 16 7.64 13.94 11.07
CA GLY A 16 8.93 14.39 11.59
C GLY A 16 10.02 14.61 10.55
N GLU A 17 9.72 14.47 9.26
CA GLU A 17 10.70 14.65 8.18
C GLU A 17 10.73 16.10 7.70
N LYS A 18 11.93 16.67 7.58
CA LYS A 18 12.13 18.04 7.13
C LYS A 18 13.03 18.14 5.89
N LYS A 19 13.74 17.06 5.56
CA LYS A 19 14.74 17.07 4.46
C LYS A 19 14.21 16.44 3.17
N VAL A 20 13.29 15.50 3.29
CA VAL A 20 12.70 14.81 2.14
C VAL A 20 11.37 15.44 1.80
N ILE A 21 11.22 15.89 0.56
CA ILE A 21 9.96 16.43 0.03
C ILE A 21 9.26 15.31 -0.74
N PRO A 22 8.12 14.78 -0.25
CA PRO A 22 7.39 13.75 -0.96
C PRO A 22 6.71 14.29 -2.21
N LEU A 23 6.27 13.38 -3.10
CA LEU A 23 5.66 13.72 -4.39
C LEU A 23 4.17 14.08 -4.30
N GLU A 24 3.55 13.88 -3.15
CA GLU A 24 2.13 14.19 -2.88
C GLU A 24 1.14 13.51 -3.85
N ILE A 25 1.46 12.28 -4.27
CA ILE A 25 0.63 11.48 -5.20
C ILE A 25 -0.52 10.80 -4.47
N LEU A 26 -0.27 10.31 -3.24
CA LEU A 26 -1.26 9.68 -2.37
C LEU A 26 -1.55 10.59 -1.19
N ASP A 27 -2.82 10.83 -0.93
CA ASP A 27 -3.26 11.70 0.19
C ASP A 27 -3.22 10.96 1.53
N ILE A 28 -2.01 10.56 1.89
CA ILE A 28 -1.68 9.82 3.11
C ILE A 28 -0.53 10.48 3.86
N LYS A 29 -0.47 10.20 5.16
CA LYS A 29 0.70 10.52 6.00
C LYS A 29 1.37 9.25 6.45
N VAL A 30 2.68 9.18 6.35
CA VAL A 30 3.47 8.02 6.74
C VAL A 30 4.44 8.32 7.89
N ASP A 31 4.71 7.30 8.69
CA ASP A 31 5.80 7.29 9.67
C ASP A 31 6.82 6.24 9.21
N ARG A 32 8.00 6.70 8.79
CA ARG A 32 9.08 5.82 8.31
C ARG A 32 9.80 5.09 9.45
N ASN A 33 9.64 5.55 10.68
CA ASN A 33 10.35 5.05 11.87
C ASN A 33 9.41 4.39 12.89
N ALA A 34 8.16 4.11 12.52
CA ALA A 34 7.13 3.61 13.45
C ALA A 34 7.50 2.30 14.14
N TYR A 35 8.30 1.46 13.48
CA TYR A 35 8.76 0.18 14.01
C TYR A 35 10.17 0.24 14.61
N GLY A 36 10.72 1.43 14.79
CA GLY A 36 12.08 1.63 15.29
C GLY A 36 13.15 1.12 14.32
N ARG A 37 14.30 0.77 14.84
CA ARG A 37 15.36 0.13 14.05
C ARG A 37 15.07 -1.36 13.92
N GLN A 38 14.22 -1.74 12.98
CA GLN A 38 14.05 -3.15 12.63
C GLN A 38 15.33 -3.65 11.95
N ILE A 39 16.06 -4.48 12.67
CA ILE A 39 17.26 -5.15 12.15
C ILE A 39 16.87 -6.39 11.34
N MET A 40 15.70 -6.97 11.63
CA MET A 40 15.22 -8.20 11.01
C MET A 40 13.96 -7.96 10.19
N SER A 41 13.89 -8.60 9.02
CA SER A 41 12.66 -8.69 8.25
C SER A 41 11.66 -9.63 8.92
N SER A 42 10.38 -9.32 8.83
CA SER A 42 9.29 -10.23 9.20
C SER A 42 8.45 -10.60 8.00
N LYS A 43 7.87 -11.79 8.05
CA LYS A 43 6.91 -12.26 7.03
C LYS A 43 5.56 -12.43 7.70
N GLU A 44 4.58 -11.65 7.27
CA GLU A 44 3.25 -11.61 7.84
C GLU A 44 2.23 -12.16 6.84
N PRO A 45 1.40 -13.14 7.24
CA PRO A 45 0.26 -13.53 6.43
C PRO A 45 -0.81 -12.44 6.50
N ILE A 46 -1.30 -12.00 5.36
CA ILE A 46 -2.39 -11.05 5.27
C ILE A 46 -3.52 -11.59 4.42
N SER A 47 -4.74 -11.28 4.84
CA SER A 47 -5.97 -11.63 4.15
C SER A 47 -6.77 -10.36 3.90
N PHE A 48 -7.25 -10.18 2.68
CA PHE A 48 -8.07 -9.05 2.30
C PHE A 48 -9.07 -9.44 1.23
N LYS A 49 -10.01 -8.55 0.93
CA LYS A 49 -11.02 -8.78 -0.10
C LYS A 49 -10.84 -7.79 -1.23
N LEU A 50 -10.82 -8.30 -2.46
CA LEU A 50 -11.00 -7.50 -3.67
C LEU A 50 -12.35 -7.87 -4.27
N ARG A 51 -13.24 -6.89 -4.37
CA ARG A 51 -14.66 -7.14 -4.64
C ARG A 51 -15.19 -8.10 -3.57
N ASN A 52 -15.70 -9.26 -3.93
CA ASN A 52 -16.19 -10.28 -2.99
C ASN A 52 -15.26 -11.49 -2.89
N GLN A 53 -14.07 -11.41 -3.44
CA GLN A 53 -13.11 -12.51 -3.43
C GLN A 53 -12.06 -12.30 -2.33
N LYS A 54 -11.91 -13.31 -1.47
CA LYS A 54 -10.86 -13.34 -0.45
C LYS A 54 -9.52 -13.67 -1.10
N ILE A 55 -8.50 -12.88 -0.77
CA ILE A 55 -7.13 -13.06 -1.23
C ILE A 55 -6.24 -13.23 0.00
N GLU A 56 -5.37 -14.22 -0.03
CA GLU A 56 -4.39 -14.48 1.02
C GLU A 56 -3.00 -14.44 0.43
N ILE A 57 -2.10 -13.68 1.02
CA ILE A 57 -0.71 -13.53 0.61
C ILE A 57 0.20 -13.48 1.82
N ASN A 58 1.49 -13.68 1.59
CA ASN A 58 2.51 -13.32 2.57
C ASN A 58 3.07 -11.93 2.22
N ALA A 59 3.32 -11.13 3.24
CA ALA A 59 3.92 -9.81 3.11
C ALA A 59 5.25 -9.78 3.84
N THR A 60 6.33 -9.58 3.11
CA THR A 60 7.66 -9.38 3.69
C THR A 60 7.85 -7.91 4.03
N LEU A 61 8.03 -7.64 5.32
CA LEU A 61 8.25 -6.32 5.90
C LEU A 61 9.73 -6.13 6.19
N ILE A 62 10.37 -5.15 5.56
CA ILE A 62 11.75 -4.76 5.81
C ILE A 62 11.75 -3.25 6.06
N ARG A 63 11.97 -2.83 7.31
CA ARG A 63 11.90 -1.41 7.70
C ARG A 63 10.66 -0.71 7.13
N ALA A 64 9.52 -1.39 7.22
CA ALA A 64 8.31 -0.96 6.57
C ALA A 64 7.81 0.38 7.15
N PRO A 65 7.41 1.32 6.30
CA PRO A 65 6.73 2.53 6.76
C PRO A 65 5.33 2.18 7.23
N LYS A 66 4.85 2.91 8.22
CA LYS A 66 3.46 2.82 8.69
C LYS A 66 2.64 3.97 8.12
N ILE A 67 1.49 3.66 7.55
CA ILE A 67 0.51 4.68 7.18
C ILE A 67 -0.25 5.07 8.43
N ILE A 68 -0.12 6.32 8.86
CA ILE A 68 -0.71 6.82 10.11
C ILE A 68 -1.95 7.69 9.91
N SER A 69 -2.17 8.17 8.70
CA SER A 69 -3.36 8.94 8.34
C SER A 69 -3.68 8.75 6.86
N ILE A 70 -4.95 8.64 6.54
CA ILE A 70 -5.47 8.58 5.17
C ILE A 70 -6.61 9.58 5.02
N ASN A 71 -6.78 10.16 3.83
CA ASN A 71 -7.94 10.99 3.49
C ASN A 71 -9.04 10.14 2.84
N ASP A 72 -10.26 10.68 2.78
CA ASP A 72 -11.46 10.00 2.27
C ASP A 72 -11.34 9.55 0.80
N SER A 73 -10.50 10.22 0.01
CA SER A 73 -10.23 9.85 -1.38
C SER A 73 -9.35 8.60 -1.55
N VAL A 74 -8.79 8.08 -0.46
CA VAL A 74 -7.87 6.93 -0.46
C VAL A 74 -8.60 5.68 -0.02
N ASN A 75 -8.54 4.63 -0.84
CA ASN A 75 -9.11 3.32 -0.52
C ASN A 75 -8.06 2.43 0.14
N VAL A 76 -8.41 1.82 1.28
CA VAL A 76 -7.59 0.82 1.93
C VAL A 76 -7.96 -0.54 1.39
N LEU A 77 -7.04 -1.19 0.69
CA LEU A 77 -7.24 -2.53 0.12
C LEU A 77 -6.86 -3.64 1.10
N ALA A 78 -5.82 -3.43 1.91
CA ALA A 78 -5.38 -4.42 2.91
C ALA A 78 -4.78 -3.73 4.13
N LYS A 79 -4.84 -4.43 5.26
CA LYS A 79 -4.29 -3.99 6.56
C LYS A 79 -3.34 -5.04 7.13
N ILE A 80 -2.36 -4.58 7.91
CA ILE A 80 -1.51 -5.38 8.78
C ILE A 80 -1.64 -4.79 10.19
N ASP A 81 -1.98 -5.61 11.18
CA ASP A 81 -2.19 -5.18 12.57
C ASP A 81 -3.11 -3.95 12.68
N ASN A 82 -4.25 -3.99 11.99
CA ASN A 82 -5.24 -2.90 11.90
C ASN A 82 -4.73 -1.59 11.26
N SER A 83 -3.49 -1.53 10.79
CA SER A 83 -2.95 -0.37 10.07
C SER A 83 -3.05 -0.58 8.56
N PRO A 84 -3.41 0.45 7.79
CA PRO A 84 -3.39 0.35 6.34
C PRO A 84 -2.01 -0.08 5.83
N ALA A 85 -1.97 -1.09 4.97
CA ALA A 85 -0.74 -1.62 4.39
C ALA A 85 -0.73 -1.55 2.87
N VAL A 86 -1.92 -1.60 2.25
CA VAL A 86 -2.11 -1.38 0.81
C VAL A 86 -3.19 -0.33 0.63
N VAL A 87 -2.86 0.74 -0.05
CA VAL A 87 -3.77 1.86 -0.33
C VAL A 87 -3.80 2.18 -1.81
N MET A 88 -4.95 2.63 -2.29
CA MET A 88 -5.14 3.02 -3.68
C MET A 88 -5.89 4.35 -3.77
N GLN A 89 -5.42 5.22 -4.65
CA GLN A 89 -6.09 6.47 -5.00
C GLN A 89 -6.03 6.64 -6.52
N GLY A 90 -7.19 6.54 -7.17
CA GLY A 90 -7.24 6.51 -8.63
C GLY A 90 -6.44 5.32 -9.19
N ARG A 91 -5.45 5.61 -10.02
CA ARG A 91 -4.52 4.63 -10.60
C ARG A 91 -3.22 4.48 -9.84
N HIS A 92 -3.12 5.07 -8.65
CA HIS A 92 -1.92 5.04 -7.82
C HIS A 92 -2.07 4.04 -6.69
N LEU A 93 -1.10 3.15 -6.55
CA LEU A 93 -1.09 2.08 -5.56
C LEU A 93 0.15 2.20 -4.69
N GLY A 94 -0.04 2.18 -3.38
CA GLY A 94 1.03 2.24 -2.40
C GLY A 94 0.98 1.05 -1.45
N LEU A 95 2.15 0.43 -1.19
CA LEU A 95 2.30 -0.72 -0.33
C LEU A 95 3.42 -0.48 0.70
N SER A 96 3.17 -0.87 1.94
CA SER A 96 4.18 -0.77 3.01
C SER A 96 5.22 -1.90 2.96
N PHE A 97 4.99 -2.94 2.19
CA PHE A 97 5.82 -4.14 2.09
C PHE A 97 6.30 -4.40 0.66
N HIS A 98 7.08 -5.46 0.49
CA HIS A 98 7.69 -5.85 -0.77
C HIS A 98 7.01 -7.09 -1.36
N PRO A 99 5.96 -6.96 -2.19
CA PRO A 99 5.26 -8.10 -2.76
C PRO A 99 6.14 -8.95 -3.67
N GLU A 100 7.13 -8.34 -4.32
CA GLU A 100 8.07 -9.02 -5.21
C GLU A 100 8.92 -10.07 -4.50
N LEU A 101 9.18 -9.92 -3.21
CA LEU A 101 9.98 -10.88 -2.44
C LEU A 101 9.23 -12.19 -2.16
N ASP A 102 7.90 -12.16 -2.24
CA ASP A 102 7.04 -13.32 -2.02
C ASP A 102 6.39 -13.83 -3.31
N GLY A 103 6.83 -13.34 -4.47
CA GLY A 103 6.27 -13.72 -5.77
C GLY A 103 4.80 -13.31 -5.96
N VAL A 104 4.33 -12.30 -5.24
CA VAL A 104 2.96 -11.81 -5.29
C VAL A 104 2.78 -10.84 -6.45
N THR A 105 1.97 -11.22 -7.44
CA THR A 105 1.77 -10.45 -8.69
C THR A 105 0.48 -9.66 -8.72
N ILE A 106 -0.47 -9.95 -7.84
CA ILE A 106 -1.83 -9.34 -7.88
C ILE A 106 -1.81 -7.81 -7.93
N PHE A 107 -0.89 -7.16 -7.22
CA PHE A 107 -0.80 -5.69 -7.20
C PHE A 107 -0.31 -5.11 -8.52
N HIS A 108 0.56 -5.82 -9.23
CA HIS A 108 0.99 -5.45 -10.58
C HIS A 108 -0.15 -5.65 -11.57
N GLU A 109 -0.90 -6.76 -11.44
CA GLU A 109 -2.06 -7.05 -12.28
C GLU A 109 -3.16 -5.98 -12.12
N ILE A 110 -3.40 -5.52 -10.88
CA ILE A 110 -4.35 -4.44 -10.60
C ILE A 110 -4.01 -3.18 -11.41
N LEU A 111 -2.74 -2.85 -11.57
CA LEU A 111 -2.33 -1.63 -12.26
C LEU A 111 -2.09 -1.79 -13.75
N PHE A 112 -1.53 -2.90 -14.18
CA PHE A 112 -0.92 -3.02 -15.50
C PHE A 112 -1.61 -4.03 -16.41
N ASP A 113 -2.42 -4.94 -15.89
CA ASP A 113 -3.15 -5.93 -16.69
C ASP A 113 -4.62 -5.51 -16.85
N SER A 114 -4.94 -4.93 -18.01
CA SER A 114 -6.31 -4.48 -18.32
C SER A 114 -7.31 -5.64 -18.40
N SER A 115 -6.86 -6.88 -18.59
CA SER A 115 -7.71 -8.08 -18.59
C SER A 115 -8.00 -8.59 -17.17
N CYS A 116 -7.25 -8.15 -16.16
CA CYS A 116 -7.47 -8.53 -14.79
C CYS A 116 -8.81 -8.02 -14.27
N LYS A 117 -9.63 -8.91 -13.71
CA LYS A 117 -10.93 -8.53 -13.12
C LYS A 117 -10.81 -7.51 -11.98
N PHE A 118 -9.63 -7.42 -11.36
CA PHE A 118 -9.31 -6.47 -10.31
C PHE A 118 -8.56 -5.24 -10.83
N HIS A 119 -8.46 -5.05 -12.14
CA HIS A 119 -7.83 -3.86 -12.70
C HIS A 119 -8.39 -2.58 -12.05
N TRP A 120 -7.53 -1.59 -11.81
CA TRP A 120 -7.87 -0.38 -11.05
C TRP A 120 -9.12 0.34 -11.56
N THR A 121 -9.37 0.31 -12.87
CA THR A 121 -10.58 0.89 -13.44
C THR A 121 -11.85 0.19 -12.97
N ASN A 122 -11.80 -1.12 -12.74
CA ASN A 122 -12.93 -1.90 -12.25
C ASN A 122 -13.13 -1.70 -10.74
N LEU A 123 -12.06 -1.56 -9.98
CA LEU A 123 -12.13 -1.29 -8.54
C LEU A 123 -12.68 0.11 -8.27
N ASN A 124 -12.26 1.11 -9.02
CA ASN A 124 -12.75 2.49 -8.87
C ASN A 124 -14.23 2.66 -9.23
N LYS A 125 -14.74 1.92 -10.20
CA LYS A 125 -16.17 1.95 -10.58
C LYS A 125 -17.08 1.50 -9.44
N LEU A 126 -16.62 0.59 -8.59
CA LEU A 126 -17.40 0.10 -7.44
C LEU A 126 -17.48 1.13 -6.32
N ASN A 127 -16.50 2.01 -6.22
CA ASN A 127 -16.45 3.06 -5.20
C ASN A 127 -17.11 4.37 -5.65
N ALA A 128 -17.45 4.48 -6.94
CA ALA A 128 -18.11 5.65 -7.52
C ALA A 128 -19.66 5.53 -7.54
N ALA A 129 -20.20 4.41 -7.09
CA ALA A 129 -21.65 4.17 -7.05
C ALA A 129 -22.25 4.58 -5.70
#